data_51580f0535be771af6c070f69438e180
#
_entry.id   51580f0535be771af6c070f69438e180
#
_cell.length_a   1.000
_cell.length_b   1.000
_cell.length_c   1.000
_cell.angle_alpha   90.00
_cell.angle_beta   90.00
_cell.angle_gamma   90.00
#
_symmetry.space_group_name_H-M   'P 1'
#
loop_
_entity.id
_entity.type
_entity.pdbx_description
1 polymer ?
#
loop_
_entity_poly.entity_id
_entity_poly.type
_entity_poly.pdbx_seq_one_letter_code
_entity_poly.pdbx_strand_id
1 'polypeptide(L)'
;MVHYDGYESETRMVRVKADEKVDFAVIEAKDGSKRRPASGSAVTRSSSDASERATYASPRRELKYVSTTAASTVVSADAPSPSDGESTRIPLADGGVIEKKAGHGVLTAGEVNDFAKWTQWQDIAGNTLSALKDLWAMAPSGRYTLDLQNKSGLPIADAVVHLKKKDGTELYSARTDNTGKAELWAALDPMAPLPKERLFMEVEYRGRTTRVDNVKPFERAVNRMVLDVPCGPSDLVDVAFVVDATGSMQDELDFLTAEMNDIIFRSKRINDKLNFRFANVFYRDIGSSEEYATRSMDFSRVLSASVNFISDQRADGGGDVPEAVDLALDSAINHLSWSAEARARILFLILDAGPHITPDVQAKIRTLTKQAAGKGIRIVPITASGTGKATEYLMRSLALGTNGTYTFLTNHSGVGNSHLEPTTDHYDVESLNDLLVRVLKSYTYMPGCDQQIPELELDYADSLV
;
A
#
# COMPACT_ATOMS: atom_id res chain seq x y z
N MET A 1 3.50 -14.86 5.35
CA MET A 1 3.06 -15.70 4.24
C MET A 1 1.55 -15.64 4.14
N VAL A 2 1.01 -15.44 2.98
CA VAL A 2 -0.43 -15.28 2.75
C VAL A 2 -0.93 -16.50 1.99
N HIS A 3 -1.96 -17.18 2.51
CA HIS A 3 -2.66 -18.23 1.79
C HIS A 3 -3.58 -17.62 0.75
N TYR A 4 -3.45 -18.03 -0.49
CA TYR A 4 -4.42 -17.78 -1.54
C TYR A 4 -4.98 -19.11 -2.05
N ASP A 5 -6.32 -19.20 -2.08
CA ASP A 5 -7.16 -20.22 -2.73
C ASP A 5 -6.48 -21.54 -3.12
N GLY A 6 -6.25 -22.42 -2.12
CA GLY A 6 -5.79 -23.77 -2.34
C GLY A 6 -4.28 -23.98 -2.38
N TYR A 7 -3.48 -22.94 -2.19
CA TYR A 7 -2.03 -23.07 -2.04
C TYR A 7 -1.64 -22.99 -0.56
N GLU A 8 -1.03 -24.04 -0.05
CA GLU A 8 -0.34 -24.01 1.24
C GLU A 8 0.97 -23.25 1.06
N SER A 9 1.03 -22.05 1.61
CA SER A 9 2.25 -21.29 1.73
C SER A 9 2.78 -21.38 3.15
N GLU A 10 4.02 -21.85 3.35
CA GLU A 10 4.68 -21.85 4.65
C GLU A 10 5.21 -20.46 4.99
N THR A 11 4.82 -19.88 6.13
CA THR A 11 5.41 -18.64 6.63
C THR A 11 6.78 -18.95 7.23
N ARG A 12 7.84 -18.55 6.55
CA ARG A 12 9.17 -18.57 7.12
C ARG A 12 9.57 -17.14 7.50
N MET A 13 9.72 -16.90 8.80
CA MET A 13 10.38 -15.68 9.27
C MET A 13 11.88 -15.92 9.27
N VAL A 14 12.60 -15.13 8.46
CA VAL A 14 14.05 -15.16 8.43
C VAL A 14 14.58 -14.23 9.52
N ARG A 15 15.25 -14.78 10.55
CA ARG A 15 16.08 -13.98 11.46
C ARG A 15 17.36 -13.63 10.72
N VAL A 16 17.51 -12.35 10.39
CA VAL A 16 18.76 -11.84 9.82
C VAL A 16 19.63 -11.29 10.93
N LYS A 17 20.91 -11.67 10.95
CA LYS A 17 21.88 -11.08 11.87
C LYS A 17 22.06 -9.59 11.56
N ALA A 18 22.39 -8.79 12.57
CA ALA A 18 22.39 -7.32 12.55
C ALA A 18 23.26 -6.66 11.45
N ASP A 19 24.03 -7.42 10.68
CA ASP A 19 24.96 -6.93 9.67
C ASP A 19 24.64 -7.36 8.23
N GLU A 20 23.54 -8.07 7.97
CA GLU A 20 23.17 -8.55 6.63
C GLU A 20 22.05 -7.74 5.98
N LYS A 21 22.24 -7.41 4.71
CA LYS A 21 21.16 -6.90 3.85
C LYS A 21 20.16 -8.03 3.59
N VAL A 22 18.89 -7.76 3.87
CA VAL A 22 17.80 -8.64 3.43
C VAL A 22 17.20 -8.03 2.19
N ASP A 23 17.56 -8.55 1.04
CA ASP A 23 16.74 -8.43 -0.15
C ASP A 23 15.55 -9.37 0.06
N PHE A 24 14.33 -8.83 0.04
CA PHE A 24 13.13 -9.66 0.02
C PHE A 24 13.05 -10.32 -1.35
N ALA A 25 13.65 -11.51 -1.48
CA ALA A 25 13.38 -12.36 -2.62
C ALA A 25 11.94 -12.86 -2.52
N VAL A 26 11.15 -12.64 -3.56
CA VAL A 26 9.89 -13.35 -3.76
C VAL A 26 10.25 -14.83 -3.89
N ILE A 27 9.87 -15.64 -2.90
CA ILE A 27 10.03 -17.10 -2.99
C ILE A 27 8.91 -17.58 -3.89
N GLU A 28 9.25 -17.89 -5.14
CA GLU A 28 8.34 -18.59 -6.04
C GLU A 28 7.90 -19.93 -5.42
N ALA A 29 6.60 -20.18 -5.42
CA ALA A 29 6.04 -21.45 -4.99
C ALA A 29 6.60 -22.59 -5.87
N LYS A 30 7.33 -23.53 -5.29
CA LYS A 30 7.76 -24.74 -5.99
C LYS A 30 6.53 -25.60 -6.29
N ASP A 31 6.20 -25.71 -7.57
CA ASP A 31 5.29 -26.73 -8.09
C ASP A 31 5.85 -28.12 -7.76
N GLY A 32 5.04 -28.93 -7.09
CA GLY A 32 5.38 -30.26 -6.58
C GLY A 32 5.46 -31.36 -7.64
N SER A 33 5.96 -31.11 -8.85
CA SER A 33 6.17 -32.15 -9.87
C SER A 33 7.62 -32.61 -9.89
N LYS A 34 7.85 -33.82 -9.37
CA LYS A 34 9.13 -34.52 -9.46
C LYS A 34 9.54 -34.76 -10.91
N ARG A 35 10.62 -34.13 -11.38
CA ARG A 35 11.43 -34.62 -12.49
C ARG A 35 12.91 -34.71 -12.08
N ARG A 36 13.46 -35.94 -12.29
CA ARG A 36 14.86 -36.31 -12.04
C ARG A 36 15.84 -35.51 -12.92
N PRO A 37 17.04 -35.19 -12.47
CA PRO A 37 18.07 -34.55 -13.30
C PRO A 37 18.80 -35.59 -14.16
N ALA A 38 19.07 -35.20 -15.40
CA ALA A 38 20.01 -35.87 -16.28
C ALA A 38 21.39 -35.27 -16.11
N SER A 39 22.38 -36.14 -15.95
CA SER A 39 23.81 -35.87 -15.83
C SER A 39 24.43 -35.39 -17.13
N GLY A 40 25.44 -34.50 -17.07
CA GLY A 40 26.30 -34.21 -18.22
C GLY A 40 27.32 -33.10 -18.02
N SER A 41 28.51 -33.50 -17.57
CA SER A 41 29.87 -33.10 -17.96
C SER A 41 30.33 -31.64 -17.99
N ALA A 42 31.38 -31.44 -17.19
CA ALA A 42 32.30 -30.33 -17.16
C ALA A 42 33.22 -30.26 -18.39
N VAL A 43 33.53 -29.05 -18.87
CA VAL A 43 34.78 -28.76 -19.62
C VAL A 43 35.36 -27.43 -19.13
N THR A 44 36.59 -27.50 -18.71
CA THR A 44 37.49 -26.43 -18.28
C THR A 44 38.24 -25.81 -19.46
N ARG A 45 38.68 -24.55 -19.27
CA ARG A 45 39.90 -23.80 -19.73
C ARG A 45 39.54 -22.48 -20.44
N SER A 46 40.25 -21.45 -20.31
CA SER A 46 41.40 -20.78 -19.72
C SER A 46 41.66 -19.50 -20.52
N SER A 47 41.89 -18.40 -19.81
CA SER A 47 42.66 -17.18 -20.12
C SER A 47 42.90 -16.69 -21.56
N SER A 48 42.62 -15.40 -21.84
CA SER A 48 43.62 -14.34 -22.15
C SER A 48 42.98 -13.07 -22.70
N ASP A 49 43.59 -11.94 -22.33
CA ASP A 49 43.39 -10.56 -22.73
C ASP A 49 43.02 -10.26 -24.17
N ALA A 50 42.14 -9.27 -24.38
CA ALA A 50 42.38 -8.11 -25.25
C ALA A 50 41.21 -7.12 -25.21
N SER A 51 41.59 -5.86 -25.05
CA SER A 51 40.77 -4.67 -25.16
C SER A 51 40.20 -4.51 -26.57
N GLU A 52 38.89 -4.24 -26.69
CA GLU A 52 38.38 -3.46 -27.82
C GLU A 52 37.01 -2.85 -27.51
N ARG A 53 36.86 -1.58 -27.88
CA ARG A 53 35.64 -0.80 -27.83
C ARG A 53 34.62 -1.40 -28.78
N ALA A 54 33.41 -1.70 -28.27
CA ALA A 54 32.26 -1.99 -29.13
C ALA A 54 31.05 -1.19 -28.67
N THR A 55 30.56 -0.42 -29.60
CA THR A 55 29.28 0.31 -29.61
C THR A 55 28.10 -0.65 -29.44
N TYR A 56 27.26 -0.43 -28.43
CA TYR A 56 26.07 -1.24 -28.21
C TYR A 56 24.92 -0.75 -29.09
N ALA A 57 24.53 -1.58 -30.06
CA ALA A 57 23.22 -1.56 -30.68
C ALA A 57 22.35 -2.60 -29.98
N SER A 58 21.21 -2.17 -29.44
CA SER A 58 20.24 -3.05 -28.79
C SER A 58 19.48 -3.90 -29.82
N PRO A 59 19.32 -5.21 -29.62
CA PRO A 59 18.38 -5.99 -30.42
C PRO A 59 16.97 -5.90 -29.82
N ARG A 60 16.04 -5.38 -30.62
CA ARG A 60 14.59 -5.56 -30.43
C ARG A 60 14.26 -7.06 -30.42
N ARG A 61 13.77 -7.58 -29.32
CA ARG A 61 13.09 -8.88 -29.28
C ARG A 61 11.59 -8.65 -29.44
N GLU A 62 11.06 -9.03 -30.59
CA GLU A 62 9.62 -9.23 -30.77
C GLU A 62 9.17 -10.44 -29.95
N LEU A 63 8.29 -10.21 -28.98
CA LEU A 63 7.55 -11.27 -28.32
C LEU A 63 6.33 -11.63 -29.17
N LYS A 64 6.37 -12.80 -29.79
CA LYS A 64 5.22 -13.38 -30.47
C LYS A 64 4.22 -13.87 -29.43
N TYR A 65 3.04 -13.26 -29.43
CA TYR A 65 1.86 -13.73 -28.72
C TYR A 65 1.42 -15.07 -29.34
N VAL A 66 1.38 -16.13 -28.55
CA VAL A 66 0.70 -17.39 -28.92
C VAL A 66 -0.72 -17.30 -28.35
N SER A 67 -1.69 -16.96 -29.22
CA SER A 67 -3.11 -17.07 -28.92
C SER A 67 -3.53 -18.53 -29.04
N THR A 68 -3.87 -19.18 -27.94
CA THR A 68 -4.60 -20.44 -27.97
C THR A 68 -6.09 -20.15 -28.08
N THR A 69 -6.62 -20.17 -29.29
CA THR A 69 -8.06 -20.19 -29.56
C THR A 69 -8.63 -21.55 -29.20
N ALA A 70 -9.38 -21.61 -28.12
CA ALA A 70 -10.32 -22.71 -27.90
C ALA A 70 -11.55 -22.46 -28.79
N ALA A 71 -11.80 -23.37 -29.71
CA ALA A 71 -12.97 -23.34 -30.60
C ALA A 71 -14.25 -23.57 -29.75
N SER A 72 -15.07 -22.54 -29.64
CA SER A 72 -16.45 -22.66 -29.17
C SER A 72 -17.38 -22.67 -30.37
N THR A 73 -18.14 -23.72 -30.47
CA THR A 73 -19.20 -23.97 -31.44
C THR A 73 -20.25 -22.86 -31.37
N VAL A 74 -20.46 -22.17 -32.49
CA VAL A 74 -21.51 -21.16 -32.61
C VAL A 74 -22.86 -21.88 -32.73
N VAL A 75 -23.71 -21.72 -31.74
CA VAL A 75 -25.15 -21.96 -31.86
C VAL A 75 -25.80 -20.60 -32.00
N SER A 76 -26.31 -20.32 -33.19
CA SER A 76 -27.08 -19.14 -33.50
C SER A 76 -28.44 -19.26 -32.82
N ALA A 77 -28.75 -18.40 -31.86
CA ALA A 77 -30.10 -18.17 -31.36
C ALA A 77 -30.30 -16.66 -31.25
N ASP A 78 -31.41 -16.18 -31.79
CA ASP A 78 -31.84 -14.78 -31.80
C ASP A 78 -31.74 -14.15 -30.41
N ALA A 79 -31.02 -13.04 -30.33
CA ALA A 79 -30.93 -12.25 -29.14
C ALA A 79 -32.15 -11.34 -29.00
N PRO A 80 -32.90 -11.37 -27.88
CA PRO A 80 -33.83 -10.31 -27.53
C PRO A 80 -33.06 -9.07 -27.08
N SER A 81 -33.57 -7.90 -27.43
CA SER A 81 -33.07 -6.58 -27.01
C SER A 81 -32.92 -6.50 -25.49
N PRO A 82 -31.93 -5.76 -24.94
CA PRO A 82 -31.68 -5.67 -23.51
C PRO A 82 -32.86 -4.96 -22.83
N SER A 83 -33.60 -5.69 -22.03
CA SER A 83 -34.52 -5.16 -21.07
C SER A 83 -33.77 -4.67 -19.83
N ASP A 84 -34.26 -3.59 -19.24
CA ASP A 84 -33.77 -2.89 -18.07
C ASP A 84 -33.13 -3.78 -17.00
N GLY A 85 -31.92 -3.36 -16.56
CA GLY A 85 -31.04 -4.12 -15.68
C GLY A 85 -31.72 -4.53 -14.35
N GLU A 86 -31.70 -5.82 -14.11
CA GLU A 86 -32.19 -6.43 -12.87
C GLU A 86 -31.21 -6.12 -11.74
N SER A 87 -31.64 -5.34 -10.74
CA SER A 87 -30.84 -5.02 -9.57
C SER A 87 -30.82 -6.19 -8.58
N THR A 88 -29.67 -6.69 -8.22
CA THR A 88 -29.54 -7.72 -7.16
C THR A 88 -29.46 -7.04 -5.81
N ARG A 89 -30.41 -7.33 -4.92
CA ARG A 89 -30.44 -6.84 -3.53
C ARG A 89 -29.67 -7.80 -2.62
N ILE A 90 -28.63 -7.31 -1.98
CA ILE A 90 -27.81 -8.08 -1.03
C ILE A 90 -28.13 -7.59 0.39
N PRO A 91 -28.72 -8.43 1.27
CA PRO A 91 -29.03 -8.04 2.64
C PRO A 91 -27.76 -7.95 3.48
N LEU A 92 -27.65 -6.89 4.28
CA LEU A 92 -26.63 -6.72 5.30
C LEU A 92 -27.08 -7.31 6.65
N ALA A 93 -26.14 -7.78 7.45
CA ALA A 93 -26.42 -8.36 8.77
C ALA A 93 -26.99 -7.36 9.80
N ASP A 94 -26.87 -6.07 9.55
CA ASP A 94 -27.41 -4.94 10.34
C ASP A 94 -28.78 -4.44 9.85
N GLY A 95 -29.41 -5.16 8.91
CA GLY A 95 -30.75 -4.84 8.38
C GLY A 95 -30.74 -3.90 7.17
N GLY A 96 -29.57 -3.47 6.69
CA GLY A 96 -29.42 -2.71 5.46
C GLY A 96 -29.49 -3.60 4.21
N VAL A 97 -29.69 -2.99 3.04
CA VAL A 97 -29.71 -3.68 1.73
C VAL A 97 -28.80 -2.94 0.76
N ILE A 98 -27.91 -3.65 0.09
CA ILE A 98 -27.13 -3.11 -1.03
C ILE A 98 -27.86 -3.48 -2.33
N GLU A 99 -28.19 -2.49 -3.15
CA GLU A 99 -28.66 -2.71 -4.51
C GLU A 99 -27.46 -2.74 -5.46
N LYS A 100 -27.19 -3.92 -6.03
CA LYS A 100 -26.19 -4.06 -7.11
C LYS A 100 -26.90 -3.84 -8.45
N LYS A 101 -26.61 -2.73 -9.12
CA LYS A 101 -27.08 -2.52 -10.50
C LYS A 101 -26.35 -3.51 -11.41
N ALA A 102 -27.10 -4.35 -12.10
CA ALA A 102 -26.56 -5.22 -13.14
C ALA A 102 -26.09 -4.34 -14.32
N GLY A 103 -24.87 -4.55 -14.79
CA GLY A 103 -24.38 -3.95 -16.04
C GLY A 103 -23.15 -3.04 -15.94
N HIS A 104 -22.59 -2.82 -14.76
CA HIS A 104 -21.34 -2.08 -14.65
C HIS A 104 -20.13 -3.02 -14.82
N GLY A 105 -19.15 -2.63 -15.65
CA GLY A 105 -17.85 -3.30 -15.75
C GLY A 105 -17.19 -3.33 -14.37
N VAL A 106 -16.27 -4.27 -14.16
CA VAL A 106 -15.44 -4.32 -12.94
C VAL A 106 -14.25 -3.41 -13.16
N LEU A 107 -14.00 -2.45 -12.25
CA LEU A 107 -12.76 -1.68 -12.28
C LEU A 107 -11.57 -2.60 -12.07
N THR A 108 -10.54 -2.40 -12.88
CA THR A 108 -9.28 -3.15 -12.77
C THR A 108 -8.18 -2.26 -12.24
N ALA A 109 -7.31 -2.82 -11.43
CA ALA A 109 -6.28 -2.09 -10.72
C ALA A 109 -4.98 -2.89 -10.63
N GLY A 110 -3.89 -2.18 -10.36
CA GLY A 110 -2.59 -2.75 -10.05
C GLY A 110 -2.01 -2.17 -8.77
N GLU A 111 -0.97 -2.84 -8.24
CA GLU A 111 -0.24 -2.44 -7.04
C GLU A 111 1.25 -2.32 -7.32
N VAL A 112 1.87 -1.29 -6.77
CA VAL A 112 3.33 -1.16 -6.68
C VAL A 112 3.72 -0.99 -5.22
N ASN A 113 4.37 -2.02 -4.66
CA ASN A 113 4.92 -1.96 -3.31
C ASN A 113 6.39 -1.52 -3.36
N ASP A 114 6.64 -0.23 -3.13
CA ASP A 114 7.97 0.35 -3.19
C ASP A 114 8.89 -0.11 -2.06
N PHE A 115 8.37 -0.64 -0.95
CA PHE A 115 9.18 -1.27 0.08
C PHE A 115 9.77 -2.60 -0.39
N ALA A 116 8.98 -3.41 -1.10
CA ALA A 116 9.42 -4.67 -1.69
C ALA A 116 10.39 -4.42 -2.87
N LYS A 117 10.20 -3.31 -3.59
CA LYS A 117 11.01 -2.89 -4.73
C LYS A 117 11.94 -1.71 -4.37
N TRP A 118 12.52 -1.69 -3.17
CA TRP A 118 13.22 -0.53 -2.62
C TRP A 118 14.35 0.00 -3.51
N THR A 119 15.20 -0.87 -4.02
CA THR A 119 16.29 -0.47 -4.93
C THR A 119 15.77 0.15 -6.21
N GLN A 120 14.68 -0.41 -6.77
CA GLN A 120 14.03 0.14 -7.97
C GLN A 120 13.42 1.52 -7.68
N TRP A 121 12.75 1.69 -6.53
CA TRP A 121 12.23 3.00 -6.14
C TRP A 121 13.35 4.04 -6.01
N GLN A 122 14.48 3.70 -5.37
CA GLN A 122 15.62 4.60 -5.24
C GLN A 122 16.17 5.03 -6.63
N ASP A 123 16.23 4.11 -7.59
CA ASP A 123 16.66 4.41 -8.95
C ASP A 123 15.65 5.32 -9.67
N ILE A 124 14.36 4.97 -9.63
CA ILE A 124 13.29 5.75 -10.25
C ILE A 124 13.23 7.17 -9.67
N ALA A 125 13.22 7.29 -8.34
CA ALA A 125 13.16 8.58 -7.65
C ALA A 125 14.44 9.41 -7.83
N GLY A 126 15.59 8.76 -8.00
CA GLY A 126 16.87 9.42 -8.25
C GLY A 126 17.10 9.87 -9.70
N ASN A 127 16.46 9.21 -10.66
CA ASN A 127 16.67 9.41 -12.09
C ASN A 127 15.40 9.82 -12.82
N THR A 128 14.48 8.88 -13.07
CA THR A 128 13.31 9.10 -13.95
C THR A 128 12.35 10.16 -13.39
N LEU A 129 12.11 10.14 -12.08
CA LEU A 129 11.19 11.04 -11.40
C LEU A 129 11.90 12.09 -10.53
N SER A 130 13.23 12.25 -10.70
CA SER A 130 14.05 13.09 -9.82
C SER A 130 13.61 14.55 -9.73
N ALA A 131 13.12 15.14 -10.83
CA ALA A 131 12.62 16.52 -10.84
C ALA A 131 11.32 16.68 -10.00
N LEU A 132 10.57 15.61 -9.78
CA LEU A 132 9.27 15.66 -9.09
C LEU A 132 9.42 15.76 -7.57
N LYS A 133 10.56 15.31 -7.00
CA LYS A 133 10.88 15.53 -5.59
C LYS A 133 10.99 17.02 -5.24
N ASP A 134 11.54 17.83 -6.16
CA ASP A 134 11.69 19.26 -5.97
C ASP A 134 10.35 19.96 -6.23
N LEU A 135 9.60 19.51 -7.24
CA LEU A 135 8.25 19.99 -7.53
C LEU A 135 7.32 19.87 -6.33
N TRP A 136 7.36 18.74 -5.63
CA TRP A 136 6.50 18.48 -4.45
C TRP A 136 7.18 18.83 -3.12
N ALA A 137 8.47 19.20 -3.15
CA ALA A 137 9.31 19.32 -1.96
C ALA A 137 9.12 18.12 -1.02
N MET A 138 9.02 16.90 -1.57
CA MET A 138 8.71 15.66 -0.86
C MET A 138 9.64 14.54 -1.33
N ALA A 139 10.44 13.98 -0.44
CA ALA A 139 11.34 12.86 -0.72
C ALA A 139 11.61 12.06 0.56
N PRO A 140 10.88 10.97 0.84
CA PRO A 140 11.20 10.08 1.94
C PRO A 140 12.65 9.58 1.81
N SER A 141 13.51 9.96 2.75
CA SER A 141 14.95 9.72 2.68
C SER A 141 15.56 9.38 4.04
N GLY A 142 16.66 8.61 4.02
CA GLY A 142 17.26 8.08 5.24
C GLY A 142 16.31 7.13 5.96
N ARG A 143 15.98 6.00 5.32
CA ARG A 143 15.06 4.98 5.84
C ARG A 143 15.66 4.25 7.03
N TYR A 144 14.86 4.08 8.09
CA TYR A 144 15.15 3.26 9.27
C TYR A 144 13.99 2.32 9.50
N THR A 145 14.26 1.03 9.64
CA THR A 145 13.25 0.01 9.94
C THR A 145 13.49 -0.58 11.32
N LEU A 146 12.45 -0.63 12.14
CA LEU A 146 12.41 -1.40 13.38
C LEU A 146 11.58 -2.66 13.19
N ASP A 147 12.05 -3.81 13.63
CA ASP A 147 11.33 -5.08 13.77
C ASP A 147 11.13 -5.37 15.26
N LEU A 148 9.89 -5.28 15.75
CA LEU A 148 9.51 -5.40 17.16
C LEU A 148 8.73 -6.69 17.38
N GLN A 149 9.27 -7.55 18.25
CA GLN A 149 8.70 -8.85 18.56
C GLN A 149 8.61 -9.06 20.07
N ASN A 150 7.76 -9.98 20.52
CA ASN A 150 7.79 -10.48 21.87
C ASN A 150 8.82 -11.64 22.02
N LYS A 151 9.01 -12.15 23.24
CA LYS A 151 9.94 -13.28 23.50
C LYS A 151 9.58 -14.58 22.75
N SER A 152 8.34 -14.75 22.31
CA SER A 152 7.91 -15.89 21.52
C SER A 152 8.10 -15.68 20.01
N GLY A 153 8.76 -14.59 19.60
CA GLY A 153 8.95 -14.24 18.20
C GLY A 153 7.71 -13.69 17.49
N LEU A 154 6.60 -13.48 18.21
CA LEU A 154 5.37 -12.94 17.64
C LEU A 154 5.48 -11.42 17.47
N PRO A 155 4.93 -10.86 16.38
CA PRO A 155 4.98 -9.44 16.11
C PRO A 155 4.19 -8.64 17.15
N ILE A 156 4.70 -7.46 17.50
CA ILE A 156 4.01 -6.51 18.37
C ILE A 156 3.52 -5.35 17.48
N ALA A 157 2.22 -5.27 17.27
CA ALA A 157 1.58 -4.19 16.52
C ALA A 157 1.23 -3.01 17.44
N ASP A 158 1.13 -1.83 16.83
CA ASP A 158 0.64 -0.59 17.45
C ASP A 158 1.55 0.00 18.54
N ALA A 159 2.82 -0.40 18.61
CA ALA A 159 3.81 0.30 19.44
C ALA A 159 4.24 1.60 18.74
N VAL A 160 4.32 2.70 19.49
CA VAL A 160 4.83 3.98 18.96
C VAL A 160 6.35 3.96 18.93
N VAL A 161 6.93 4.35 17.82
CA VAL A 161 8.37 4.38 17.61
C VAL A 161 8.79 5.79 17.19
N HIS A 162 9.69 6.39 17.93
CA HIS A 162 10.24 7.71 17.68
C HIS A 162 11.68 7.59 17.21
N LEU A 163 12.01 8.14 16.06
CA LEU A 163 13.38 8.28 15.57
C LEU A 163 13.93 9.64 16.02
N LYS A 164 14.98 9.65 16.83
CA LYS A 164 15.50 10.85 17.47
C LYS A 164 16.99 11.06 17.25
N LYS A 165 17.39 12.34 17.25
CA LYS A 165 18.77 12.77 17.35
C LYS A 165 19.29 12.63 18.76
N LYS A 166 20.61 12.67 18.92
CA LYS A 166 21.27 12.56 20.23
C LYS A 166 20.81 13.62 21.23
N ASP A 167 20.45 14.81 20.77
CA ASP A 167 19.93 15.92 21.57
C ASP A 167 18.46 15.77 21.97
N GLY A 168 17.79 14.68 21.55
CA GLY A 168 16.38 14.42 21.80
C GLY A 168 15.43 14.95 20.75
N THR A 169 15.92 15.69 19.74
CA THR A 169 15.07 16.18 18.64
C THR A 169 14.47 15.01 17.88
N GLU A 170 13.15 14.95 17.80
CA GLU A 170 12.43 13.97 17.01
C GLU A 170 12.49 14.31 15.51
N LEU A 171 12.84 13.32 14.71
CA LEU A 171 12.84 13.43 13.24
C LEU A 171 11.55 12.87 12.65
N TYR A 172 11.11 11.73 13.19
CA TYR A 172 9.95 11.00 12.71
C TYR A 172 9.34 10.14 13.83
N SER A 173 8.04 9.93 13.74
CA SER A 173 7.36 8.92 14.54
C SER A 173 6.48 8.04 13.66
N ALA A 174 6.37 6.77 14.01
CA ALA A 174 5.52 5.79 13.34
C ALA A 174 5.00 4.77 14.36
N ARG A 175 4.04 3.95 13.97
CA ARG A 175 3.61 2.79 14.77
C ARG A 175 4.00 1.49 14.09
N THR A 176 4.31 0.48 14.90
CA THR A 176 4.54 -0.86 14.37
C THR A 176 3.26 -1.42 13.77
N ASP A 177 3.39 -2.04 12.62
CA ASP A 177 2.31 -2.65 11.88
C ASP A 177 1.97 -4.07 12.39
N ASN A 178 1.06 -4.74 11.71
CA ASN A 178 0.65 -6.11 12.00
C ASN A 178 1.79 -7.15 11.86
N THR A 179 2.91 -6.78 11.24
CA THR A 179 4.12 -7.63 11.15
C THR A 179 5.17 -7.27 12.20
N GLY A 180 4.89 -6.29 13.05
CA GLY A 180 5.82 -5.77 14.06
C GLY A 180 6.80 -4.74 13.52
N LYS A 181 6.67 -4.30 12.27
CA LYS A 181 7.59 -3.34 11.64
C LYS A 181 7.10 -1.92 11.76
N ALA A 182 8.04 -1.01 12.02
CA ALA A 182 7.86 0.42 11.87
C ALA A 182 8.88 0.96 10.87
N GLU A 183 8.41 1.72 9.87
CA GLU A 183 9.24 2.41 8.89
C GLU A 183 9.34 3.89 9.25
N LEU A 184 10.57 4.39 9.36
CA LEU A 184 10.84 5.76 9.80
C LEU A 184 11.80 6.43 8.83
N TRP A 185 11.69 7.75 8.72
CA TRP A 185 12.44 8.56 7.77
C TRP A 185 13.22 9.65 8.48
N ALA A 186 14.49 9.79 8.13
CA ALA A 186 15.30 10.88 8.67
C ALA A 186 14.85 12.25 8.13
N ALA A 187 14.31 12.30 6.91
CA ALA A 187 13.74 13.48 6.29
C ALA A 187 12.64 13.12 5.28
N LEU A 188 11.65 14.01 5.14
CA LEU A 188 10.70 14.04 4.02
C LEU A 188 10.98 15.19 3.07
N ASP A 189 11.59 16.28 3.56
CA ASP A 189 11.97 17.43 2.75
C ASP A 189 13.29 17.11 2.04
N PRO A 190 13.36 17.17 0.70
CA PRO A 190 14.59 16.91 -0.06
C PRO A 190 15.72 17.90 0.25
N MET A 191 15.37 19.11 0.75
CA MET A 191 16.36 20.10 1.15
C MET A 191 16.88 19.93 2.57
N ALA A 192 16.24 19.06 3.38
CA ALA A 192 16.71 18.79 4.74
C ALA A 192 17.97 17.92 4.72
N PRO A 193 19.06 18.34 5.36
CA PRO A 193 20.27 17.50 5.42
C PRO A 193 20.02 16.25 6.25
N LEU A 194 20.45 15.10 5.73
CA LEU A 194 20.42 13.86 6.52
C LEU A 194 21.38 13.97 7.72
N PRO A 195 20.97 13.48 8.90
CA PRO A 195 21.79 13.49 10.09
C PRO A 195 23.11 12.74 9.88
N LYS A 196 24.24 13.36 10.23
CA LYS A 196 25.55 12.73 10.23
C LYS A 196 25.87 12.00 11.54
N GLU A 197 25.13 12.32 12.58
CA GLU A 197 25.24 11.73 13.90
C GLU A 197 24.51 10.38 13.99
N ARG A 198 24.86 9.60 15.03
CA ARG A 198 24.14 8.38 15.35
C ARG A 198 22.79 8.72 15.95
N LEU A 199 21.74 8.11 15.41
CA LEU A 199 20.38 8.23 15.91
C LEU A 199 20.07 7.14 16.93
N PHE A 200 18.98 7.35 17.65
CA PHE A 200 18.39 6.33 18.50
C PHE A 200 16.87 6.25 18.27
N MET A 201 16.26 5.16 18.71
CA MET A 201 14.81 5.02 18.73
C MET A 201 14.31 4.92 20.16
N GLU A 202 13.15 5.51 20.42
CA GLU A 202 12.35 5.25 21.62
C GLU A 202 11.09 4.52 21.18
N VAL A 203 10.81 3.42 21.89
CA VAL A 203 9.65 2.55 21.60
C VAL A 203 8.73 2.63 22.81
N GLU A 204 7.52 3.10 22.59
CA GLU A 204 6.47 3.18 23.60
C GLU A 204 5.42 2.10 23.35
N TYR A 205 5.23 1.22 24.35
CA TYR A 205 4.22 0.18 24.27
C TYR A 205 3.60 -0.08 25.65
N ARG A 206 2.28 0.01 25.74
CA ARG A 206 1.51 -0.20 26.98
C ARG A 206 2.07 0.57 28.18
N GLY A 207 2.38 1.86 27.97
CA GLY A 207 2.88 2.77 29.01
C GLY A 207 4.33 2.55 29.43
N ARG A 208 5.09 1.72 28.72
CA ARG A 208 6.53 1.55 28.90
C ARG A 208 7.29 2.13 27.74
N THR A 209 8.33 2.88 28.01
CA THR A 209 9.28 3.40 27.01
C THR A 209 10.58 2.62 27.11
N THR A 210 11.06 2.16 25.97
CA THR A 210 12.35 1.47 25.85
C THR A 210 13.17 2.12 24.75
N ARG A 211 14.47 2.30 25.00
CA ARG A 211 15.37 2.96 24.06
C ARG A 211 16.26 1.95 23.34
N VAL A 212 16.47 2.17 22.05
CA VAL A 212 17.41 1.46 21.19
C VAL A 212 18.45 2.46 20.70
N ASP A 213 19.67 2.34 21.19
CA ASP A 213 20.79 3.22 20.82
C ASP A 213 21.49 2.76 19.52
N ASN A 214 22.12 3.73 18.84
CA ASN A 214 22.95 3.47 17.67
C ASN A 214 22.24 2.73 16.56
N VAL A 215 20.98 3.09 16.30
CA VAL A 215 20.18 2.49 15.23
C VAL A 215 20.85 2.69 13.86
N LYS A 216 20.70 1.72 13.00
CA LYS A 216 21.32 1.69 11.67
C LYS A 216 20.29 2.03 10.61
N PRO A 217 20.65 2.80 9.57
CA PRO A 217 19.77 2.99 8.42
C PRO A 217 19.55 1.65 7.70
N PHE A 218 18.41 1.53 7.02
CA PHE A 218 17.95 0.29 6.38
C PHE A 218 18.99 -0.34 5.44
N GLU A 219 19.77 0.48 4.73
CA GLU A 219 20.82 0.00 3.81
C GLU A 219 21.94 -0.76 4.53
N ARG A 220 22.02 -0.65 5.85
CA ARG A 220 23.02 -1.35 6.67
C ARG A 220 22.41 -2.49 7.48
N ALA A 221 21.22 -2.31 8.05
CA ALA A 221 20.54 -3.35 8.81
C ALA A 221 19.10 -2.97 9.16
N VAL A 222 18.25 -3.98 9.41
CA VAL A 222 16.98 -3.84 10.12
C VAL A 222 17.28 -3.84 11.62
N ASN A 223 16.79 -2.81 12.34
CA ASN A 223 16.94 -2.73 13.79
C ASN A 223 15.92 -3.66 14.44
N ARG A 224 16.35 -4.49 15.38
CA ARG A 224 15.49 -5.46 16.06
C ARG A 224 15.39 -5.20 17.54
N MET A 225 14.19 -5.41 18.07
CA MET A 225 13.90 -5.31 19.47
C MET A 225 12.93 -6.39 19.92
N VAL A 226 13.22 -6.99 21.08
CA VAL A 226 12.35 -7.98 21.73
C VAL A 226 11.85 -7.41 23.03
N LEU A 227 10.52 -7.36 23.22
CA LEU A 227 9.90 -6.96 24.47
C LEU A 227 9.36 -8.18 25.23
N ASP A 228 9.50 -8.12 26.55
CA ASP A 228 8.88 -9.11 27.43
C ASP A 228 7.42 -8.73 27.73
N VAL A 229 6.56 -9.02 26.75
CA VAL A 229 5.13 -8.74 26.83
C VAL A 229 4.33 -9.93 26.30
N PRO A 230 3.14 -10.19 26.87
CA PRO A 230 2.27 -11.24 26.35
C PRO A 230 1.74 -10.86 24.96
N CYS A 231 1.47 -11.87 24.16
CA CYS A 231 0.70 -11.72 22.92
C CYS A 231 -0.72 -11.25 23.26
N GLY A 232 -1.28 -10.39 22.46
CA GLY A 232 -2.63 -9.84 22.64
C GLY A 232 -2.84 -8.66 21.69
N PRO A 233 -2.87 -8.91 20.35
CA PRO A 233 -3.14 -7.86 19.38
C PRO A 233 -4.58 -7.36 19.50
N SER A 234 -4.78 -6.06 19.21
CA SER A 234 -6.13 -5.50 19.09
C SER A 234 -6.90 -6.18 17.95
N ASP A 235 -8.21 -6.33 18.11
CA ASP A 235 -9.12 -6.79 17.06
C ASP A 235 -9.75 -5.64 16.26
N LEU A 236 -9.48 -4.40 16.64
CA LEU A 236 -10.02 -3.22 15.98
C LEU A 236 -9.26 -2.94 14.67
N VAL A 237 -10.02 -2.65 13.62
CA VAL A 237 -9.52 -2.24 12.31
C VAL A 237 -10.32 -1.03 11.86
N ASP A 238 -9.63 0.09 11.63
CA ASP A 238 -10.22 1.32 11.12
C ASP A 238 -9.89 1.47 9.65
N VAL A 239 -10.91 1.69 8.82
CA VAL A 239 -10.78 1.90 7.38
C VAL A 239 -11.48 3.19 7.00
N ALA A 240 -10.76 4.15 6.42
CA ALA A 240 -11.31 5.37 5.88
C ALA A 240 -11.17 5.39 4.36
N PHE A 241 -12.24 5.82 3.66
CA PHE A 241 -12.20 6.16 2.25
C PHE A 241 -12.16 7.69 2.13
N VAL A 242 -11.15 8.20 1.43
CA VAL A 242 -11.01 9.62 1.07
C VAL A 242 -11.11 9.69 -0.43
N VAL A 243 -12.17 10.29 -0.95
CA VAL A 243 -12.57 10.15 -2.34
C VAL A 243 -12.74 11.52 -2.97
N ASP A 244 -12.08 11.72 -4.09
CA ASP A 244 -12.31 12.84 -4.98
C ASP A 244 -13.72 12.73 -5.58
N ALA A 245 -14.50 13.81 -5.48
CA ALA A 245 -15.84 13.93 -6.02
C ALA A 245 -15.97 15.16 -6.94
N THR A 246 -14.87 15.56 -7.57
CA THR A 246 -14.88 16.57 -8.63
C THR A 246 -15.50 16.02 -9.91
N GLY A 247 -15.91 16.90 -10.82
CA GLY A 247 -16.60 16.51 -12.04
C GLY A 247 -15.80 15.57 -12.94
N SER A 248 -14.46 15.62 -12.89
CA SER A 248 -13.58 14.73 -13.64
C SER A 248 -13.70 13.26 -13.23
N MET A 249 -14.10 12.99 -11.98
CA MET A 249 -14.31 11.65 -11.43
C MET A 249 -15.68 11.02 -11.80
N GLN A 250 -16.54 11.73 -12.55
CA GLN A 250 -17.90 11.28 -12.80
C GLN A 250 -17.98 9.91 -13.46
N ASP A 251 -17.11 9.63 -14.41
CA ASP A 251 -17.09 8.36 -15.16
C ASP A 251 -16.76 7.15 -14.28
N GLU A 252 -16.04 7.39 -13.18
CA GLU A 252 -15.52 6.33 -12.31
C GLU A 252 -16.26 6.26 -10.97
N LEU A 253 -16.86 7.37 -10.50
CA LEU A 253 -17.43 7.45 -9.16
C LEU A 253 -18.55 6.44 -8.89
N ASP A 254 -19.42 6.19 -9.87
CA ASP A 254 -20.49 5.20 -9.77
C ASP A 254 -19.94 3.78 -9.58
N PHE A 255 -18.84 3.45 -10.30
CA PHE A 255 -18.17 2.15 -10.17
C PHE A 255 -17.42 2.08 -8.84
N LEU A 256 -16.67 3.14 -8.48
CA LEU A 256 -15.98 3.23 -7.19
C LEU A 256 -16.93 3.08 -6.01
N THR A 257 -18.13 3.67 -6.09
CA THR A 257 -19.18 3.52 -5.08
C THR A 257 -19.58 2.06 -4.92
N ALA A 258 -19.76 1.33 -6.02
CA ALA A 258 -20.11 -0.10 -5.97
C ALA A 258 -18.96 -0.95 -5.41
N GLU A 259 -17.70 -0.65 -5.80
CA GLU A 259 -16.51 -1.35 -5.31
C GLU A 259 -16.28 -1.10 -3.80
N MET A 260 -16.40 0.13 -3.33
CA MET A 260 -16.30 0.45 -1.89
C MET A 260 -17.36 -0.28 -1.06
N ASN A 261 -18.59 -0.36 -1.56
CA ASN A 261 -19.66 -1.11 -0.91
C ASN A 261 -19.34 -2.60 -0.84
N ASP A 262 -18.82 -3.20 -1.90
CA ASP A 262 -18.39 -4.61 -1.91
C ASP A 262 -17.22 -4.85 -0.93
N ILE A 263 -16.24 -3.96 -0.87
CA ILE A 263 -15.12 -4.02 0.07
C ILE A 263 -15.61 -3.97 1.52
N ILE A 264 -16.52 -3.05 1.85
CA ILE A 264 -17.14 -2.94 3.18
C ILE A 264 -17.83 -4.25 3.55
N PHE A 265 -18.58 -4.84 2.62
CA PHE A 265 -19.28 -6.10 2.85
C PHE A 265 -18.31 -7.30 3.01
N ARG A 266 -17.30 -7.38 2.15
CA ARG A 266 -16.33 -8.50 2.16
C ARG A 266 -15.35 -8.43 3.33
N SER A 267 -15.07 -7.24 3.86
CA SER A 267 -14.14 -7.06 4.99
C SER A 267 -14.54 -7.87 6.22
N LYS A 268 -15.83 -7.99 6.53
CA LYS A 268 -16.33 -8.84 7.62
C LYS A 268 -16.02 -10.34 7.45
N ARG A 269 -15.74 -10.78 6.23
CA ARG A 269 -15.41 -12.18 5.91
C ARG A 269 -13.91 -12.45 5.93
N ILE A 270 -13.09 -11.43 6.12
CA ILE A 270 -11.62 -11.59 6.21
C ILE A 270 -11.27 -12.43 7.44
N ASN A 271 -11.85 -12.06 8.58
CA ASN A 271 -11.69 -12.78 9.84
C ASN A 271 -12.84 -12.33 10.77
N ASP A 272 -13.64 -13.27 11.24
CA ASP A 272 -14.82 -13.05 12.08
C ASP A 272 -14.51 -12.41 13.45
N LYS A 273 -13.25 -12.51 13.91
CA LYS A 273 -12.77 -11.89 15.15
C LYS A 273 -12.46 -10.40 14.99
N LEU A 274 -12.33 -9.90 13.76
CA LEU A 274 -11.97 -8.50 13.52
C LEU A 274 -13.19 -7.59 13.60
N ASN A 275 -13.02 -6.48 14.28
CA ASN A 275 -14.01 -5.43 14.45
C ASN A 275 -13.70 -4.24 13.54
N PHE A 276 -14.25 -4.24 12.34
CA PHE A 276 -14.10 -3.17 11.36
C PHE A 276 -14.98 -1.98 11.70
N ARG A 277 -14.41 -0.77 11.58
CA ARG A 277 -15.11 0.50 11.53
C ARG A 277 -14.77 1.21 10.23
N PHE A 278 -15.77 1.89 9.63
CA PHE A 278 -15.60 2.62 8.38
C PHE A 278 -15.93 4.09 8.57
N ALA A 279 -15.11 4.95 7.96
CA ALA A 279 -15.32 6.38 7.83
C ALA A 279 -15.15 6.79 6.36
N ASN A 280 -15.73 7.93 6.00
CA ASN A 280 -15.68 8.44 4.63
C ASN A 280 -15.41 9.94 4.64
N VAL A 281 -14.59 10.41 3.71
CA VAL A 281 -14.37 11.81 3.40
C VAL A 281 -14.48 11.95 1.88
N PHE A 282 -15.42 12.74 1.42
CA PHE A 282 -15.50 13.17 0.03
C PHE A 282 -15.02 14.61 -0.08
N TYR A 283 -14.29 14.93 -1.12
CA TYR A 283 -13.75 16.27 -1.29
C TYR A 283 -13.90 16.74 -2.75
N ARG A 284 -13.83 18.03 -2.93
CA ARG A 284 -13.78 18.75 -4.20
C ARG A 284 -12.65 19.77 -4.16
N ASP A 285 -12.71 20.79 -4.98
CA ASP A 285 -11.74 21.88 -4.94
C ASP A 285 -12.15 23.02 -3.98
N ILE A 286 -11.28 24.01 -3.85
CA ILE A 286 -11.47 25.24 -3.09
C ILE A 286 -12.01 26.32 -4.01
N GLY A 287 -13.27 26.66 -3.86
CA GLY A 287 -13.87 27.71 -4.67
C GLY A 287 -15.20 28.20 -4.12
N SER A 288 -15.58 29.44 -4.47
CA SER A 288 -16.89 29.99 -4.08
C SER A 288 -18.08 29.33 -4.82
N SER A 289 -17.78 28.57 -5.88
CA SER A 289 -18.75 27.80 -6.66
C SER A 289 -18.97 26.38 -6.11
N GLU A 290 -18.06 25.91 -5.25
CA GLU A 290 -18.16 24.59 -4.66
C GLU A 290 -19.19 24.54 -3.54
N GLU A 291 -20.02 23.49 -3.52
CA GLU A 291 -20.96 23.25 -2.42
C GLU A 291 -20.24 22.96 -1.10
N TYR A 292 -19.08 22.28 -1.18
CA TYR A 292 -18.21 21.95 -0.05
C TYR A 292 -16.77 21.69 -0.53
N ALA A 293 -15.81 21.98 0.32
CA ALA A 293 -14.44 21.51 0.11
C ALA A 293 -14.25 20.06 0.61
N THR A 294 -14.86 19.73 1.77
CA THR A 294 -14.86 18.36 2.32
C THR A 294 -16.21 18.06 2.95
N ARG A 295 -16.65 16.79 2.80
CA ARG A 295 -17.86 16.24 3.44
C ARG A 295 -17.50 14.90 4.05
N SER A 296 -17.74 14.69 5.34
CA SER A 296 -17.25 13.52 6.05
C SER A 296 -18.33 12.81 6.87
N MET A 297 -18.17 11.50 7.02
CA MET A 297 -18.86 10.65 8.00
C MET A 297 -17.79 9.98 8.86
N ASP A 298 -17.86 10.17 10.18
CA ASP A 298 -16.92 9.59 11.13
C ASP A 298 -17.11 8.06 11.26
N PHE A 299 -16.15 7.42 11.92
CA PHE A 299 -16.09 5.96 12.07
C PHE A 299 -17.37 5.35 12.67
N SER A 300 -17.94 4.42 11.96
CA SER A 300 -19.10 3.64 12.35
C SER A 300 -18.86 2.13 12.20
N ARG A 301 -19.47 1.34 13.09
CA ARG A 301 -19.59 -0.13 12.95
C ARG A 301 -20.83 -0.52 12.16
N VAL A 302 -21.75 0.41 11.97
CA VAL A 302 -22.98 0.20 11.20
C VAL A 302 -22.64 0.36 9.72
N LEU A 303 -22.49 -0.76 9.02
CA LEU A 303 -22.05 -0.76 7.61
C LEU A 303 -23.00 -0.01 6.70
N SER A 304 -24.32 -0.15 6.92
CA SER A 304 -25.34 0.56 6.14
C SER A 304 -25.22 2.09 6.23
N ALA A 305 -24.72 2.62 7.35
CA ALA A 305 -24.47 4.06 7.47
C ALA A 305 -23.38 4.52 6.48
N SER A 306 -22.28 3.76 6.37
CA SER A 306 -21.21 4.06 5.41
C SER A 306 -21.68 3.89 3.97
N VAL A 307 -22.38 2.79 3.68
CA VAL A 307 -22.94 2.51 2.35
C VAL A 307 -23.90 3.62 1.90
N ASN A 308 -24.83 4.03 2.76
CA ASN A 308 -25.78 5.10 2.44
C ASN A 308 -25.05 6.43 2.20
N PHE A 309 -24.11 6.78 3.08
CA PHE A 309 -23.32 8.00 2.92
C PHE A 309 -22.56 8.04 1.58
N ILE A 310 -21.91 6.92 1.19
CA ILE A 310 -21.21 6.80 -0.09
C ILE A 310 -22.20 6.93 -1.27
N SER A 311 -23.35 6.25 -1.19
CA SER A 311 -24.35 6.25 -2.27
C SER A 311 -25.02 7.60 -2.50
N ASP A 312 -25.01 8.49 -1.51
CA ASP A 312 -25.54 9.84 -1.59
C ASP A 312 -24.59 10.84 -2.28
N GLN A 313 -23.33 10.45 -2.52
CA GLN A 313 -22.34 11.35 -3.14
C GLN A 313 -22.52 11.41 -4.66
N ARG A 314 -22.15 12.55 -5.23
CA ARG A 314 -22.16 12.80 -6.68
C ARG A 314 -20.90 13.56 -7.07
N ALA A 315 -20.35 13.22 -8.21
CA ALA A 315 -19.28 14.01 -8.83
C ALA A 315 -19.89 15.31 -9.36
N ASP A 316 -19.30 16.44 -8.95
CA ASP A 316 -19.71 17.77 -9.41
C ASP A 316 -18.63 18.78 -9.00
N GLY A 317 -18.63 19.98 -9.58
CA GLY A 317 -17.63 20.98 -9.28
C GLY A 317 -16.27 20.61 -9.84
N GLY A 318 -15.21 21.13 -9.20
CA GLY A 318 -13.91 21.25 -9.81
C GLY A 318 -13.99 22.29 -10.94
N GLY A 319 -13.01 22.74 -11.50
CA GLY A 319 -13.07 23.72 -12.61
C GLY A 319 -11.73 23.79 -13.28
N ASP A 320 -10.75 23.46 -12.54
CA ASP A 320 -9.35 23.35 -12.93
C ASP A 320 -8.68 22.20 -12.14
N VAL A 321 -7.52 21.85 -12.60
CA VAL A 321 -6.58 20.95 -11.92
C VAL A 321 -5.50 21.86 -11.37
N PRO A 322 -5.19 21.84 -10.09
CA PRO A 322 -5.27 20.77 -9.05
C PRO A 322 -6.46 20.89 -8.08
N GLU A 323 -6.62 19.88 -7.18
CA GLU A 323 -7.74 19.73 -6.27
C GLU A 323 -7.36 19.87 -4.77
N ALA A 324 -8.35 19.94 -3.86
CA ALA A 324 -8.12 20.18 -2.42
C ALA A 324 -7.68 18.91 -1.63
N VAL A 325 -6.74 18.16 -2.15
CA VAL A 325 -6.25 16.90 -1.53
C VAL A 325 -5.68 17.12 -0.12
N ASP A 326 -5.02 18.26 0.12
CA ASP A 326 -4.46 18.57 1.43
C ASP A 326 -5.53 18.84 2.50
N LEU A 327 -6.69 19.41 2.13
CA LEU A 327 -7.83 19.56 3.02
C LEU A 327 -8.51 18.21 3.30
N ALA A 328 -8.61 17.37 2.29
CA ALA A 328 -9.16 16.02 2.43
C ALA A 328 -8.31 15.16 3.38
N LEU A 329 -6.99 15.18 3.20
CA LEU A 329 -6.06 14.50 4.11
C LEU A 329 -6.12 15.06 5.54
N ASP A 330 -6.21 16.38 5.71
CA ASP A 330 -6.35 17.00 7.02
C ASP A 330 -7.65 16.56 7.71
N SER A 331 -8.77 16.61 6.98
CA SER A 331 -10.06 16.11 7.46
C SER A 331 -9.97 14.65 7.89
N ALA A 332 -9.38 13.79 7.07
CA ALA A 332 -9.29 12.35 7.36
C ALA A 332 -8.32 12.04 8.51
N ILE A 333 -7.15 12.68 8.56
CA ILE A 333 -6.11 12.36 9.54
C ILE A 333 -6.42 12.99 10.90
N ASN A 334 -6.92 14.24 10.92
CA ASN A 334 -7.02 15.02 12.14
C ASN A 334 -8.45 15.18 12.69
N HIS A 335 -9.49 15.00 11.87
CA HIS A 335 -10.87 15.22 12.33
C HIS A 335 -11.69 13.93 12.44
N LEU A 336 -11.26 12.80 11.86
CA LEU A 336 -11.88 11.50 12.10
C LEU A 336 -11.42 10.92 13.44
N SER A 337 -12.33 10.21 14.13
CA SER A 337 -12.11 9.59 15.45
C SER A 337 -11.42 8.22 15.33
N TRP A 338 -10.17 8.17 14.87
CA TRP A 338 -9.37 6.96 14.81
C TRP A 338 -9.25 6.28 16.18
N SER A 339 -9.30 4.96 16.23
CA SER A 339 -9.10 4.19 17.47
C SER A 339 -7.72 4.49 18.08
N ALA A 340 -7.67 4.73 19.39
CA ALA A 340 -6.41 4.92 20.10
C ALA A 340 -5.51 3.67 20.01
N GLU A 341 -6.14 2.48 20.06
CA GLU A 341 -5.50 1.19 19.86
C GLU A 341 -6.19 0.46 18.71
N ALA A 342 -5.44 0.03 17.72
CA ALA A 342 -5.95 -0.73 16.58
C ALA A 342 -4.89 -1.68 16.03
N ARG A 343 -5.33 -2.79 15.46
CA ARG A 343 -4.46 -3.69 14.70
C ARG A 343 -3.96 -3.03 13.42
N ALA A 344 -4.85 -2.28 12.75
CA ALA A 344 -4.54 -1.52 11.56
C ALA A 344 -5.44 -0.29 11.46
N ARG A 345 -4.89 0.81 10.90
CA ARG A 345 -5.59 2.01 10.46
C ARG A 345 -5.22 2.24 9.01
N ILE A 346 -6.21 2.16 8.13
CA ILE A 346 -6.00 2.16 6.69
C ILE A 346 -6.81 3.30 6.08
N LEU A 347 -6.17 4.14 5.29
CA LEU A 347 -6.78 5.25 4.56
C LEU A 347 -6.59 5.00 3.07
N PHE A 348 -7.67 4.67 2.37
CA PHE A 348 -7.70 4.62 0.90
C PHE A 348 -7.93 6.04 0.38
N LEU A 349 -6.97 6.57 -0.39
CA LEU A 349 -7.02 7.90 -0.99
C LEU A 349 -7.24 7.75 -2.50
N ILE A 350 -8.45 8.05 -2.97
CA ILE A 350 -8.89 7.85 -4.36
C ILE A 350 -8.95 9.20 -5.04
N LEU A 351 -8.22 9.37 -6.15
CA LEU A 351 -8.10 10.65 -6.85
C LEU A 351 -7.61 10.51 -8.29
N ASP A 352 -7.95 11.46 -9.13
CA ASP A 352 -7.42 11.62 -10.50
C ASP A 352 -6.45 12.81 -10.62
N ALA A 353 -6.47 13.75 -9.69
CA ALA A 353 -5.64 14.95 -9.68
C ALA A 353 -4.85 15.13 -8.36
N GLY A 354 -3.68 15.77 -8.44
CA GLY A 354 -2.86 16.09 -7.26
C GLY A 354 -3.30 17.39 -6.59
N PRO A 355 -2.75 17.71 -5.38
CA PRO A 355 -3.02 18.95 -4.68
C PRO A 355 -2.40 20.16 -5.38
N HIS A 356 -2.82 21.37 -4.97
CA HIS A 356 -2.21 22.61 -5.38
C HIS A 356 -0.71 22.67 -5.07
N ILE A 357 0.10 23.13 -6.03
CA ILE A 357 1.56 23.18 -5.89
C ILE A 357 1.96 24.57 -5.35
N THR A 358 1.79 24.76 -4.05
CA THR A 358 2.26 25.94 -3.32
C THR A 358 3.16 25.54 -2.15
N PRO A 359 4.08 26.39 -1.69
CA PRO A 359 4.94 26.09 -0.55
C PRO A 359 4.16 25.69 0.71
N ASP A 360 3.01 26.31 0.97
CA ASP A 360 2.18 26.02 2.13
C ASP A 360 1.53 24.64 2.04
N VAL A 361 0.97 24.29 0.88
CA VAL A 361 0.39 22.97 0.62
C VAL A 361 1.47 21.88 0.69
N GLN A 362 2.65 22.10 0.09
CA GLN A 362 3.77 21.16 0.17
C GLN A 362 4.19 20.92 1.63
N ALA A 363 4.32 21.96 2.44
CA ALA A 363 4.65 21.86 3.86
C ALA A 363 3.55 21.13 4.66
N LYS A 364 2.28 21.45 4.36
CA LYS A 364 1.11 20.80 4.96
C LYS A 364 1.08 19.30 4.64
N ILE A 365 1.29 18.89 3.40
CA ILE A 365 1.35 17.48 2.99
C ILE A 365 2.43 16.72 3.75
N ARG A 366 3.66 17.27 3.86
CA ARG A 366 4.72 16.65 4.68
C ARG A 366 4.33 16.52 6.15
N THR A 367 3.68 17.53 6.70
CA THR A 367 3.19 17.51 8.09
C THR A 367 2.12 16.45 8.29
N LEU A 368 1.13 16.39 7.39
CA LEU A 368 0.07 15.38 7.42
C LEU A 368 0.61 13.96 7.25
N THR A 369 1.61 13.76 6.39
CA THR A 369 2.30 12.47 6.24
C THR A 369 2.92 12.01 7.56
N LYS A 370 3.65 12.91 8.27
CA LYS A 370 4.22 12.60 9.59
C LYS A 370 3.14 12.32 10.64
N GLN A 371 2.06 13.09 10.64
CA GLN A 371 0.94 12.88 11.56
C GLN A 371 0.25 11.54 11.31
N ALA A 372 0.02 11.18 10.05
CA ALA A 372 -0.55 9.87 9.68
C ALA A 372 0.36 8.73 10.16
N ALA A 373 1.66 8.80 9.89
CA ALA A 373 2.62 7.80 10.34
C ALA A 373 2.65 7.67 11.87
N GLY A 374 2.71 8.79 12.61
CA GLY A 374 2.70 8.81 14.08
C GLY A 374 1.41 8.24 14.68
N LYS A 375 0.28 8.41 13.99
CA LYS A 375 -1.01 7.77 14.33
C LYS A 375 -1.10 6.31 13.87
N GLY A 376 -0.15 5.81 13.07
CA GLY A 376 -0.17 4.48 12.47
C GLY A 376 -1.20 4.32 11.36
N ILE A 377 -1.59 5.43 10.72
CA ILE A 377 -2.49 5.44 9.56
C ILE A 377 -1.67 5.16 8.31
N ARG A 378 -1.96 4.07 7.64
CA ARG A 378 -1.35 3.70 6.36
C ARG A 378 -2.17 4.29 5.23
N ILE A 379 -1.58 5.20 4.46
CA ILE A 379 -2.20 5.76 3.27
C ILE A 379 -1.95 4.82 2.10
N VAL A 380 -3.03 4.38 1.47
CA VAL A 380 -3.04 3.55 0.25
C VAL A 380 -3.69 4.38 -0.85
N PRO A 381 -2.89 5.10 -1.65
CA PRO A 381 -3.43 5.86 -2.77
C PRO A 381 -3.97 4.93 -3.86
N ILE A 382 -5.05 5.36 -4.51
CA ILE A 382 -5.66 4.73 -5.68
C ILE A 382 -5.79 5.81 -6.74
N THR A 383 -4.85 5.87 -7.68
CA THR A 383 -4.92 6.86 -8.74
C THR A 383 -5.85 6.40 -9.85
N ALA A 384 -6.76 7.29 -10.24
CA ALA A 384 -7.78 7.09 -11.26
C ALA A 384 -7.32 7.58 -12.64
N SER A 385 -8.22 7.63 -13.62
CA SER A 385 -7.92 8.12 -14.98
C SER A 385 -7.49 9.60 -14.96
N GLY A 386 -6.73 10.02 -15.96
CA GLY A 386 -6.25 11.41 -16.04
C GLY A 386 -5.02 11.75 -15.18
N THR A 387 -4.66 10.91 -14.23
CA THR A 387 -3.49 11.12 -13.35
C THR A 387 -2.19 11.28 -14.13
N GLY A 388 -1.34 12.25 -13.73
CA GLY A 388 -0.02 12.48 -14.29
C GLY A 388 1.13 11.94 -13.44
N LYS A 389 2.36 11.90 -14.03
CA LYS A 389 3.57 11.42 -13.34
C LYS A 389 3.90 12.21 -12.06
N ALA A 390 3.55 13.49 -12.00
CA ALA A 390 3.73 14.29 -10.81
C ALA A 390 2.88 13.77 -9.64
N THR A 391 1.61 13.48 -9.91
CA THR A 391 0.70 12.91 -8.91
C THR A 391 1.13 11.49 -8.53
N GLU A 392 1.54 10.63 -9.48
CA GLU A 392 2.11 9.30 -9.18
C GLU A 392 3.25 9.39 -8.16
N TYR A 393 4.23 10.28 -8.40
CA TYR A 393 5.36 10.45 -7.49
C TYR A 393 4.93 10.84 -6.08
N LEU A 394 4.03 11.82 -5.96
CA LEU A 394 3.53 12.27 -4.66
C LEU A 394 2.80 11.15 -3.92
N MET A 395 1.92 10.43 -4.62
CA MET A 395 1.14 9.33 -4.05
C MET A 395 2.04 8.19 -3.56
N ARG A 396 3.06 7.81 -4.34
CA ARG A 396 4.08 6.83 -3.90
C ARG A 396 4.87 7.33 -2.70
N SER A 397 5.20 8.62 -2.65
CA SER A 397 5.88 9.22 -1.49
C SER A 397 5.01 9.24 -0.24
N LEU A 398 3.68 9.47 -0.36
CA LEU A 398 2.72 9.35 0.74
C LEU A 398 2.63 7.91 1.26
N ALA A 399 2.51 6.95 0.34
CA ALA A 399 2.48 5.52 0.70
C ALA A 399 3.75 5.12 1.46
N LEU A 400 4.93 5.46 0.95
CA LEU A 400 6.21 5.22 1.64
C LEU A 400 6.29 5.92 3.00
N GLY A 401 5.88 7.21 3.06
CA GLY A 401 5.90 7.98 4.30
C GLY A 401 5.00 7.39 5.39
N THR A 402 4.00 6.60 5.06
CA THR A 402 3.01 6.07 5.99
C THR A 402 2.98 4.52 6.06
N ASN A 403 4.00 3.85 5.55
CA ASN A 403 4.06 2.38 5.49
C ASN A 403 2.87 1.75 4.73
N GLY A 404 2.40 2.44 3.69
CA GLY A 404 1.35 1.97 2.78
C GLY A 404 1.90 1.36 1.49
N THR A 405 1.02 1.15 0.53
CA THR A 405 1.35 0.72 -0.83
C THR A 405 0.65 1.60 -1.85
N TYR A 406 1.23 1.77 -3.02
CA TYR A 406 0.63 2.55 -4.10
C TYR A 406 -0.21 1.64 -4.99
N THR A 407 -1.45 2.05 -5.27
CA THR A 407 -2.35 1.37 -6.18
C THR A 407 -2.89 2.34 -7.24
N PHE A 408 -3.37 1.81 -8.36
CA PHE A 408 -3.82 2.61 -9.49
C PHE A 408 -4.82 1.82 -10.33
N LEU A 409 -5.76 2.52 -10.94
CA LEU A 409 -6.69 1.93 -11.91
C LEU A 409 -5.98 1.69 -13.25
N THR A 410 -6.47 0.72 -14.02
CA THR A 410 -5.89 0.33 -15.30
C THR A 410 -6.91 0.39 -16.44
N ASN A 411 -6.44 0.53 -17.68
CA ASN A 411 -7.28 0.57 -18.88
C ASN A 411 -8.02 -0.74 -19.19
N HIS A 412 -7.74 -1.83 -18.47
CA HIS A 412 -8.30 -3.15 -18.78
C HIS A 412 -9.81 -3.25 -18.53
N SER A 413 -10.37 -2.40 -17.66
CA SER A 413 -11.82 -2.34 -17.40
C SER A 413 -12.60 -1.68 -18.54
N GLY A 414 -11.96 -0.81 -19.33
CA GLY A 414 -12.63 0.05 -20.30
C GLY A 414 -13.53 1.13 -19.66
N VAL A 415 -13.39 1.38 -18.36
CA VAL A 415 -14.10 2.41 -17.61
C VAL A 415 -13.19 3.61 -17.41
N GLY A 416 -13.73 4.82 -17.44
CA GLY A 416 -13.00 6.07 -17.30
C GLY A 416 -12.20 6.45 -18.54
N ASN A 417 -11.44 7.54 -18.44
CA ASN A 417 -10.50 8.00 -19.43
C ASN A 417 -9.22 7.15 -19.43
N SER A 418 -8.19 7.56 -20.18
CA SER A 418 -6.93 6.85 -20.22
C SER A 418 -6.22 6.89 -18.86
N HIS A 419 -5.83 5.72 -18.35
CA HIS A 419 -5.09 5.58 -17.11
C HIS A 419 -3.59 5.66 -17.35
N LEU A 420 -2.89 6.23 -16.36
CA LEU A 420 -1.44 6.34 -16.39
C LEU A 420 -0.79 4.97 -16.25
N GLU A 421 0.11 4.62 -17.17
CA GLU A 421 1.02 3.49 -16.97
C GLU A 421 2.02 3.83 -15.86
N PRO A 422 2.05 3.08 -14.73
CA PRO A 422 2.92 3.39 -13.62
C PRO A 422 4.40 3.22 -13.98
N THR A 423 5.25 3.96 -13.28
CA THR A 423 6.71 3.85 -13.44
C THR A 423 7.23 2.66 -12.64
N THR A 424 7.14 1.48 -13.23
CA THR A 424 7.61 0.20 -12.65
C THR A 424 8.01 -0.78 -13.74
N ASP A 425 8.70 -1.85 -13.39
CA ASP A 425 9.11 -2.93 -14.31
C ASP A 425 7.99 -3.95 -14.54
N HIS A 426 7.18 -4.21 -13.52
CA HIS A 426 6.12 -5.20 -13.56
C HIS A 426 5.05 -4.92 -12.49
N TYR A 427 3.80 -5.22 -12.82
CA TYR A 427 2.66 -5.29 -11.89
C TYR A 427 1.64 -6.30 -12.41
N ASP A 428 0.84 -6.84 -11.49
CA ASP A 428 -0.30 -7.68 -11.81
C ASP A 428 -1.57 -6.84 -11.89
N VAL A 429 -2.51 -7.26 -12.76
CA VAL A 429 -3.83 -6.62 -12.91
C VAL A 429 -4.89 -7.54 -12.33
N GLU A 430 -5.66 -7.02 -11.40
CA GLU A 430 -6.79 -7.72 -10.77
C GLU A 430 -8.01 -6.78 -10.66
N SER A 431 -9.17 -7.28 -10.23
CA SER A 431 -10.29 -6.40 -9.95
C SER A 431 -9.96 -5.47 -8.76
N LEU A 432 -10.42 -4.21 -8.79
CA LEU A 432 -10.12 -3.25 -7.73
C LEU A 432 -10.56 -3.76 -6.35
N ASN A 433 -11.76 -4.33 -6.25
CA ASN A 433 -12.27 -4.85 -4.99
C ASN A 433 -11.45 -6.04 -4.48
N ASP A 434 -10.96 -6.94 -5.34
CA ASP A 434 -10.09 -8.05 -4.95
C ASP A 434 -8.76 -7.53 -4.43
N LEU A 435 -8.15 -6.56 -5.14
CA LEU A 435 -6.93 -5.90 -4.73
C LEU A 435 -7.08 -5.27 -3.34
N LEU A 436 -8.11 -4.47 -3.13
CA LEU A 436 -8.29 -3.77 -1.85
C LEU A 436 -8.63 -4.73 -0.70
N VAL A 437 -9.42 -5.78 -0.95
CA VAL A 437 -9.63 -6.85 0.05
C VAL A 437 -8.34 -7.60 0.35
N ARG A 438 -7.48 -7.83 -0.65
CA ARG A 438 -6.15 -8.43 -0.46
C ARG A 438 -5.25 -7.52 0.40
N VAL A 439 -5.24 -6.21 0.14
CA VAL A 439 -4.52 -5.23 0.96
C VAL A 439 -5.04 -5.24 2.39
N LEU A 440 -6.37 -5.22 2.60
CA LEU A 440 -6.97 -5.32 3.94
C LEU A 440 -6.54 -6.62 4.65
N LYS A 441 -6.59 -7.77 3.98
CA LYS A 441 -6.12 -9.05 4.53
C LYS A 441 -4.65 -8.97 4.94
N SER A 442 -3.78 -8.46 4.07
CA SER A 442 -2.34 -8.37 4.34
C SER A 442 -2.02 -7.45 5.52
N TYR A 443 -2.76 -6.34 5.68
CA TYR A 443 -2.55 -5.36 6.73
C TYR A 443 -3.21 -5.72 8.08
N THR A 444 -4.07 -6.73 8.09
CA THR A 444 -4.77 -7.16 9.31
C THR A 444 -4.36 -8.54 9.79
N TYR A 445 -3.69 -9.33 8.94
CA TYR A 445 -3.23 -10.67 9.33
C TYR A 445 -2.18 -10.57 10.44
N MET A 446 -2.37 -11.34 11.51
CA MET A 446 -1.38 -11.60 12.54
C MET A 446 -1.42 -13.07 12.94
N PRO A 447 -0.26 -13.69 13.26
CA PRO A 447 -0.22 -15.04 13.80
C PRO A 447 -1.02 -15.14 15.11
N GLY A 448 -1.67 -16.27 15.36
CA GLY A 448 -2.32 -16.53 16.64
C GLY A 448 -1.32 -16.61 17.79
N CYS A 449 -1.75 -16.26 19.01
CA CYS A 449 -0.87 -16.27 20.18
C CYS A 449 -0.39 -17.68 20.59
N ASP A 450 -1.04 -18.72 20.11
CA ASP A 450 -0.71 -20.14 20.25
C ASP A 450 0.25 -20.68 19.18
N GLN A 451 0.49 -19.89 18.14
CA GLN A 451 1.42 -20.26 17.09
C GLN A 451 2.85 -20.05 17.54
N GLN A 452 3.65 -21.11 17.50
CA GLN A 452 5.10 -20.99 17.61
C GLN A 452 5.64 -20.62 16.22
N ILE A 453 6.35 -19.50 16.15
CA ILE A 453 7.08 -19.17 14.95
C ILE A 453 8.42 -19.89 15.04
N PRO A 454 8.69 -20.86 14.13
CA PRO A 454 9.95 -21.61 14.17
C PRO A 454 11.12 -20.62 14.05
N GLU A 455 12.09 -20.78 14.94
CA GLU A 455 13.38 -20.13 14.80
C GLU A 455 14.08 -20.73 13.59
N LEU A 456 14.29 -19.96 12.53
CA LEU A 456 15.12 -20.39 11.41
C LEU A 456 16.57 -20.41 11.90
N GLU A 457 17.08 -21.59 12.24
CA GLU A 457 18.52 -21.84 12.33
C GLU A 457 19.08 -21.74 10.90
N LEU A 458 19.76 -20.63 10.62
CA LEU A 458 20.60 -20.53 9.43
C LEU A 458 21.87 -21.34 9.71
N ASP A 459 21.94 -22.55 9.16
CA ASP A 459 23.18 -23.33 9.13
C ASP A 459 24.25 -22.60 8.31
N TYR A 460 25.12 -21.90 9.01
CA TYR A 460 26.26 -21.17 8.43
C TYR A 460 27.48 -22.07 8.18
N ALA A 461 27.30 -23.38 8.09
CA ALA A 461 28.44 -24.30 8.11
C ALA A 461 29.10 -24.55 6.74
N ASP A 462 28.55 -24.13 5.59
CA ASP A 462 29.06 -24.61 4.29
C ASP A 462 29.43 -23.56 3.24
N SER A 463 29.86 -22.35 3.63
CA SER A 463 30.35 -21.39 2.64
C SER A 463 31.73 -20.78 2.94
N LEU A 464 32.61 -21.57 3.56
CA LEU A 464 34.04 -21.29 3.63
C LEU A 464 34.82 -22.53 3.21
N VAL A 465 34.92 -22.80 1.90
CA VAL A 465 36.06 -23.50 1.25
C VAL A 465 36.37 -22.81 -0.07
#